data_d888621210f5847300004c911da838dc
#
_entry.id   d888621210f5847300004c911da838dc
#
_cell.length_a   1.000
_cell.length_b   1.000
_cell.length_c   1.000
_cell.angle_alpha   90.00
_cell.angle_beta   90.00
_cell.angle_gamma   90.00
#
_symmetry.space_group_name_H-M   'P 1'
#
loop_
_entity.id
_entity.type
_entity.pdbx_description
1 polymer ?
#
loop_
_entity_poly.entity_id
_entity_poly.type
_entity_poly.pdbx_seq_one_letter_code
_entity_poly.pdbx_strand_id
1 'polypeptide(L)'
;AFVPGGSSVPVLPANLIYKTANGDDRLMSYESLSDGGFATGSMLGSGGFIVYDDRACIVRNTWNFARFYHHESCGQCTPCREGTGWLEKVLWRIENGQGRDEDIDLLWSIQSKIEGNTICPLGDAASWPVAAAIRHFRDEFEYHVRFPEKVKNRNHFVNEPFSKVLTSNV
;
A
#
# COMPACT_ATOMS: atom_id res chain seq x y z
N ALA A 1 -7.42 -7.62 -3.51
CA ALA A 1 -6.52 -6.61 -4.06
C ALA A 1 -5.51 -7.24 -5.02
N PHE A 2 -4.85 -6.42 -5.81
CA PHE A 2 -3.76 -6.89 -6.68
C PHE A 2 -2.74 -5.79 -6.95
N VAL A 3 -1.51 -6.22 -7.32
CA VAL A 3 -0.42 -5.35 -7.75
C VAL A 3 -0.05 -5.76 -9.18
N PRO A 4 -0.25 -4.89 -10.18
CA PRO A 4 -0.13 -5.30 -11.59
C PRO A 4 1.30 -5.31 -12.14
N GLY A 5 2.27 -4.71 -11.44
CA GLY A 5 3.60 -4.46 -12.01
C GLY A 5 4.76 -4.63 -11.04
N GLY A 6 4.63 -5.50 -10.03
CA GLY A 6 5.64 -5.69 -8.99
C GLY A 6 5.48 -4.73 -7.82
N SER A 7 6.29 -4.91 -6.78
CA SER A 7 6.18 -4.16 -5.52
C SER A 7 6.35 -2.64 -5.65
N SER A 8 6.89 -2.17 -6.76
CA SER A 8 7.15 -0.74 -7.02
C SER A 8 5.96 0.03 -7.58
N VAL A 9 4.83 -0.63 -7.82
CA VAL A 9 3.65 0.04 -8.36
C VAL A 9 2.50 0.06 -7.35
N PRO A 10 1.57 1.01 -7.46
CA PRO A 10 0.41 1.10 -6.58
C PRO A 10 -0.43 -0.18 -6.56
N VAL A 11 -0.78 -0.62 -5.35
CA VAL A 11 -1.77 -1.68 -5.11
C VAL A 11 -3.18 -1.17 -5.42
N LEU A 12 -4.00 -2.02 -6.02
CA LEU A 12 -5.34 -1.67 -6.47
C LEU A 12 -6.38 -2.63 -5.88
N PRO A 13 -7.60 -2.13 -5.57
CA PRO A 13 -8.71 -3.00 -5.20
C PRO A 13 -9.19 -3.80 -6.41
N ALA A 14 -9.63 -5.05 -6.17
CA ALA A 14 -10.02 -5.97 -7.23
C ALA A 14 -11.23 -5.50 -8.06
N ASN A 15 -12.08 -4.66 -7.48
CA ASN A 15 -13.29 -4.11 -8.10
C ASN A 15 -13.10 -2.68 -8.63
N LEU A 16 -11.86 -2.26 -8.84
CA LEU A 16 -11.61 -0.92 -9.35
C LEU A 16 -12.18 -0.75 -10.75
N ILE A 17 -13.08 0.20 -10.89
CA ILE A 17 -13.60 0.68 -12.16
C ILE A 17 -13.01 2.07 -12.38
N TYR A 18 -12.39 2.28 -13.53
CA TYR A 18 -11.86 3.59 -13.90
C TYR A 18 -12.61 4.15 -15.12
N LYS A 19 -12.61 5.46 -15.24
CA LYS A 19 -13.21 6.14 -16.39
C LYS A 19 -12.17 6.38 -17.47
N THR A 20 -12.51 5.99 -18.69
CA THR A 20 -11.71 6.32 -19.87
C THR A 20 -11.81 7.81 -20.19
N ALA A 21 -10.96 8.30 -21.07
CA ALA A 21 -11.04 9.68 -21.58
C ALA A 21 -12.41 10.01 -22.20
N ASN A 22 -13.13 9.02 -22.70
CA ASN A 22 -14.48 9.15 -23.27
C ASN A 22 -15.60 9.03 -22.20
N GLY A 23 -15.26 8.83 -20.93
CA GLY A 23 -16.21 8.71 -19.85
C GLY A 23 -16.80 7.31 -19.64
N ASP A 24 -16.38 6.31 -20.42
CA ASP A 24 -16.84 4.93 -20.28
C ASP A 24 -16.20 4.28 -19.05
N ASP A 25 -17.00 3.49 -18.32
CA ASP A 25 -16.48 2.68 -17.21
C ASP A 25 -15.78 1.43 -17.76
N ARG A 26 -14.55 1.18 -17.32
CA ARG A 26 -13.79 -0.01 -17.70
C ARG A 26 -13.17 -0.69 -16.49
N LEU A 27 -13.13 -2.00 -16.54
CA LEU A 27 -12.30 -2.79 -15.64
C LEU A 27 -10.82 -2.68 -16.04
N MET A 28 -9.94 -2.99 -15.10
CA MET A 28 -8.50 -3.01 -15.34
C MET A 28 -8.16 -3.99 -16.47
N SER A 29 -7.40 -3.53 -17.46
CA SER A 29 -6.89 -4.33 -18.56
C SER A 29 -5.42 -4.02 -18.81
N TYR A 30 -4.78 -4.83 -19.65
CA TYR A 30 -3.40 -4.61 -20.07
C TYR A 30 -3.24 -3.23 -20.74
N GLU A 31 -4.16 -2.87 -21.62
CA GLU A 31 -4.13 -1.60 -22.34
C GLU A 31 -4.25 -0.41 -21.38
N SER A 32 -5.10 -0.51 -20.37
CA SER A 32 -5.28 0.55 -19.39
C SER A 32 -4.07 0.76 -18.50
N LEU A 33 -3.27 -0.28 -18.27
CA LEU A 33 -2.00 -0.19 -17.55
C LEU A 33 -0.87 0.32 -18.45
N SER A 34 -0.89 -0.03 -19.74
CA SER A 34 0.15 0.36 -20.70
C SER A 34 0.13 1.84 -21.07
N ASP A 35 -1.01 2.52 -20.92
CA ASP A 35 -1.16 3.98 -21.12
C ASP A 35 -0.46 4.84 -20.06
N GLY A 36 0.55 4.29 -19.39
CA GLY A 36 1.34 4.98 -18.38
C GLY A 36 0.69 5.09 -17.01
N GLY A 37 -0.40 4.35 -16.78
CA GLY A 37 -1.07 4.25 -15.49
C GLY A 37 -1.87 5.48 -15.04
N PHE A 38 -1.92 6.53 -15.85
CA PHE A 38 -2.60 7.77 -15.47
C PHE A 38 -4.10 7.58 -15.21
N ALA A 39 -4.76 6.72 -15.97
CA ALA A 39 -6.19 6.45 -15.79
C ALA A 39 -6.48 5.52 -14.60
N THR A 40 -5.56 4.60 -14.29
CA THR A 40 -5.75 3.56 -13.28
C THR A 40 -5.08 3.86 -11.95
N GLY A 41 -4.14 4.79 -11.92
CA GLY A 41 -3.30 5.07 -10.77
C GLY A 41 -2.24 3.99 -10.47
N SER A 42 -1.98 3.09 -11.44
CA SER A 42 -0.92 2.08 -11.37
C SER A 42 -0.31 1.89 -12.76
N MET A 43 0.64 0.96 -12.90
CA MET A 43 1.34 0.72 -14.17
C MET A 43 1.78 -0.74 -14.29
N LEU A 44 2.21 -1.15 -15.49
CA LEU A 44 2.75 -2.49 -15.76
C LEU A 44 4.06 -2.78 -15.02
N GLY A 45 4.86 -1.75 -14.73
CA GLY A 45 6.12 -1.87 -13.98
C GLY A 45 7.01 -2.98 -14.52
N SER A 46 7.41 -3.91 -13.65
CA SER A 46 8.23 -5.08 -14.01
C SER A 46 7.41 -6.25 -14.60
N GLY A 47 6.09 -6.14 -14.70
CA GLY A 47 5.19 -7.22 -15.11
C GLY A 47 4.96 -8.30 -14.03
N GLY A 48 5.50 -8.10 -12.83
CA GLY A 48 5.27 -9.01 -11.71
C GLY A 48 3.87 -8.83 -11.14
N PHE A 49 2.97 -9.79 -11.41
CA PHE A 49 1.58 -9.71 -10.98
C PHE A 49 1.39 -10.40 -9.63
N ILE A 50 0.90 -9.65 -8.63
CA ILE A 50 0.64 -10.17 -7.28
C ILE A 50 -0.85 -10.06 -7.00
N VAL A 51 -1.46 -11.17 -6.57
CA VAL A 51 -2.89 -11.22 -6.21
C VAL A 51 -3.02 -11.49 -4.71
N TYR A 52 -3.87 -10.73 -4.07
CA TYR A 52 -4.26 -10.91 -2.68
C TYR A 52 -5.73 -11.32 -2.61
N ASP A 53 -6.00 -12.42 -1.94
CA ASP A 53 -7.38 -12.81 -1.62
C ASP A 53 -7.97 -11.90 -0.52
N ASP A 54 -9.20 -12.13 -0.14
CA ASP A 54 -9.93 -11.33 0.85
C ASP A 54 -9.52 -11.59 2.31
N ARG A 55 -8.59 -12.54 2.53
CA ARG A 55 -7.99 -12.86 3.82
C ARG A 55 -6.60 -12.25 4.00
N ALA A 56 -6.03 -11.71 2.92
CA ALA A 56 -4.73 -11.09 2.98
C ALA A 56 -4.82 -9.72 3.67
N CYS A 57 -3.96 -9.49 4.65
CA CYS A 57 -3.85 -8.20 5.32
C CYS A 57 -3.01 -7.23 4.47
N ILE A 58 -3.61 -6.15 4.01
CA ILE A 58 -2.93 -5.13 3.20
C ILE A 58 -1.92 -4.33 4.02
N VAL A 59 -2.19 -4.05 5.29
CA VAL A 59 -1.25 -3.36 6.19
C VAL A 59 0.05 -4.15 6.29
N ARG A 60 -0.05 -5.46 6.53
CA ARG A 60 1.09 -6.37 6.62
C ARG A 60 1.88 -6.46 5.31
N ASN A 61 1.19 -6.55 4.19
CA ASN A 61 1.83 -6.60 2.87
C ASN A 61 2.53 -5.27 2.55
N THR A 62 1.92 -4.14 2.89
CA THR A 62 2.53 -2.81 2.74
C THR A 62 3.77 -2.67 3.63
N TRP A 63 3.72 -3.15 4.88
CA TRP A 63 4.90 -3.20 5.74
C TRP A 63 6.02 -4.05 5.14
N ASN A 64 5.70 -5.21 4.57
CA ASN A 64 6.69 -6.08 3.93
C ASN A 64 7.39 -5.39 2.75
N PHE A 65 6.64 -4.63 1.93
CA PHE A 65 7.23 -3.81 0.87
C PHE A 65 8.10 -2.69 1.43
N ALA A 66 7.63 -1.97 2.45
CA ALA A 66 8.42 -0.90 3.07
C ALA A 66 9.73 -1.42 3.66
N ARG A 67 9.71 -2.59 4.30
CA ARG A 67 10.90 -3.28 4.81
C ARG A 67 11.88 -3.64 3.69
N PHE A 68 11.37 -4.16 2.57
CA PHE A 68 12.17 -4.46 1.39
C PHE A 68 12.86 -3.19 0.87
N TYR A 69 12.12 -2.11 0.63
CA TYR A 69 12.69 -0.86 0.12
C TYR A 69 13.66 -0.18 1.09
N HIS A 70 13.43 -0.30 2.38
CA HIS A 70 14.41 0.18 3.38
C HIS A 70 15.73 -0.59 3.28
N HIS A 71 15.66 -1.91 3.11
CA HIS A 71 16.85 -2.75 2.93
C HIS A 71 17.58 -2.46 1.61
N GLU A 72 16.85 -2.23 0.53
CA GLU A 72 17.41 -1.98 -0.81
C GLU A 72 17.88 -0.54 -1.03
N SER A 73 17.56 0.39 -0.12
CA SER A 73 18.05 1.77 -0.20
C SER A 73 19.57 1.82 -0.14
N CYS A 74 20.20 2.41 -1.16
CA CYS A 74 21.66 2.60 -1.17
C CYS A 74 22.15 3.64 -0.16
N GLY A 75 21.24 4.41 0.47
CA GLY A 75 21.55 5.42 1.47
C GLY A 75 22.03 6.78 0.93
N GLN A 76 22.08 6.98 -0.40
CA GLN A 76 22.60 8.22 -0.99
C GLN A 76 21.70 9.43 -0.70
N CYS A 77 20.39 9.32 -0.97
CA CYS A 77 19.46 10.44 -0.81
C CYS A 77 18.82 10.40 0.58
N THR A 78 18.88 11.50 1.30
CA THR A 78 18.34 11.60 2.66
C THR A 78 16.85 11.23 2.73
N PRO A 79 15.94 11.70 1.83
CA PRO A 79 14.54 11.31 1.89
C PRO A 79 14.33 9.80 1.75
N CYS A 80 15.08 9.13 0.88
CA CYS A 80 15.03 7.69 0.73
C CYS A 80 15.64 6.97 1.94
N ARG A 81 16.87 7.30 2.32
CA ARG A 81 17.61 6.65 3.42
C ARG A 81 16.83 6.66 4.73
N GLU A 82 16.36 7.84 5.14
CA GLU A 82 15.65 7.99 6.40
C GLU A 82 14.15 7.67 6.25
N GLY A 83 13.53 8.15 5.18
CA GLY A 83 12.08 8.02 4.99
C GLY A 83 11.61 6.58 4.83
N THR A 84 12.34 5.72 4.10
CA THR A 84 11.99 4.30 3.97
C THR A 84 12.05 3.59 5.33
N GLY A 85 13.05 3.91 6.14
CA GLY A 85 13.15 3.40 7.51
C GLY A 85 12.03 3.90 8.43
N TRP A 86 11.54 5.12 8.23
CA TRP A 86 10.39 5.63 8.97
C TRP A 86 9.09 4.97 8.52
N LEU A 87 8.88 4.78 7.22
CA LEU A 87 7.74 4.02 6.70
C LEU A 87 7.68 2.62 7.30
N GLU A 88 8.80 1.89 7.28
CA GLU A 88 8.89 0.56 7.86
C GLU A 88 8.51 0.56 9.35
N LYS A 89 9.07 1.46 10.14
CA LYS A 89 8.85 1.52 11.60
C LYS A 89 7.39 1.86 11.95
N VAL A 90 6.78 2.81 11.25
CA VAL A 90 5.39 3.20 11.50
C VAL A 90 4.43 2.08 11.06
N LEU A 91 4.66 1.47 9.90
CA LEU A 91 3.87 0.32 9.43
C LEU A 91 4.02 -0.88 10.36
N TRP A 92 5.25 -1.18 10.83
CA TRP A 92 5.48 -2.23 11.82
C TRP A 92 4.68 -1.99 13.11
N ARG A 93 4.65 -0.75 13.58
CA ARG A 93 3.90 -0.37 14.79
C ARG A 93 2.41 -0.59 14.62
N ILE A 94 1.84 -0.18 13.48
CA ILE A 94 0.42 -0.41 13.16
C ILE A 94 0.12 -1.91 13.07
N GLU A 95 0.93 -2.67 12.34
CA GLU A 95 0.78 -4.12 12.15
C GLU A 95 0.86 -4.90 13.47
N ASN A 96 1.62 -4.42 14.45
CA ASN A 96 1.80 -5.10 15.73
C ASN A 96 0.89 -4.55 16.85
N GLY A 97 -0.17 -3.82 16.53
CA GLY A 97 -1.14 -3.31 17.49
C GLY A 97 -0.56 -2.24 18.44
N GLN A 98 0.41 -1.47 17.95
CA GLN A 98 1.00 -0.33 18.64
C GLN A 98 0.76 0.97 17.86
N GLY A 99 -0.13 0.92 16.86
CA GLY A 99 -0.51 2.05 16.04
C GLY A 99 -1.22 3.14 16.86
N ARG A 100 -1.07 4.38 16.41
CA ARG A 100 -1.69 5.57 16.98
C ARG A 100 -2.61 6.20 15.94
N ASP A 101 -3.57 6.99 16.36
CA ASP A 101 -4.53 7.64 15.46
C ASP A 101 -3.85 8.51 14.40
N GLU A 102 -2.75 9.18 14.78
CA GLU A 102 -1.97 10.03 13.87
C GLU A 102 -1.06 9.27 12.88
N ASP A 103 -0.84 7.97 13.07
CA ASP A 103 0.16 7.21 12.29
C ASP A 103 -0.20 7.07 10.81
N ILE A 104 -1.49 7.03 10.48
CA ILE A 104 -1.94 6.91 9.08
C ILE A 104 -1.61 8.20 8.32
N ASP A 105 -1.88 9.36 8.93
CA ASP A 105 -1.56 10.65 8.34
C ASP A 105 -0.05 10.93 8.36
N LEU A 106 0.66 10.39 9.36
CA LEU A 106 2.12 10.42 9.39
C LEU A 106 2.72 9.61 8.23
N LEU A 107 2.23 8.41 7.94
CA LEU A 107 2.66 7.63 6.77
C LEU A 107 2.45 8.40 5.46
N TRP A 108 1.28 9.04 5.32
CA TRP A 108 1.00 9.89 4.16
C TRP A 108 2.00 11.06 4.04
N SER A 109 2.31 11.70 5.16
CA SER A 109 3.29 12.79 5.20
C SER A 109 4.71 12.34 4.85
N ILE A 110 5.14 11.17 5.34
CA ILE A 110 6.47 10.63 5.06
C ILE A 110 6.59 10.28 3.57
N GLN A 111 5.64 9.50 3.01
CA GLN A 111 5.71 9.08 1.63
C GLN A 111 5.73 10.27 0.66
N SER A 112 4.93 11.30 0.91
CA SER A 112 4.88 12.51 0.07
C SER A 112 6.17 13.33 0.09
N LYS A 113 7.04 13.15 1.08
CA LYS A 113 8.36 13.78 1.15
C LYS A 113 9.47 12.93 0.53
N ILE A 114 9.23 11.66 0.29
CA ILE A 114 10.15 10.79 -0.45
C ILE A 114 9.89 10.94 -1.95
N GLU A 115 8.62 10.87 -2.35
CA GLU A 115 8.17 10.95 -3.73
C GLU A 115 8.67 12.23 -4.40
N GLY A 116 9.31 12.08 -5.56
CA GLY A 116 9.85 13.19 -6.34
C GLY A 116 11.08 13.88 -5.75
N ASN A 117 11.58 13.45 -4.59
CA ASN A 117 12.69 14.12 -3.87
C ASN A 117 13.95 13.23 -3.79
N THR A 118 14.09 12.25 -4.68
CA THR A 118 15.25 11.36 -4.76
C THR A 118 15.85 11.34 -6.15
N ILE A 119 17.16 11.07 -6.25
CA ILE A 119 17.89 11.07 -7.53
C ILE A 119 17.45 9.94 -8.44
N CYS A 120 17.16 8.77 -7.87
CA CYS A 120 16.73 7.60 -8.61
C CYS A 120 15.29 7.19 -8.23
N PRO A 121 14.60 6.40 -9.07
CA PRO A 121 13.19 6.05 -8.86
C PRO A 121 12.94 5.08 -7.69
N LEU A 122 13.95 4.63 -6.96
CA LEU A 122 13.75 3.76 -5.80
C LEU A 122 12.93 4.45 -4.72
N GLY A 123 13.11 5.76 -4.50
CA GLY A 123 12.31 6.51 -3.56
C GLY A 123 10.82 6.55 -3.94
N ASP A 124 10.53 6.80 -5.21
CA ASP A 124 9.17 6.77 -5.74
C ASP A 124 8.57 5.36 -5.62
N ALA A 125 9.33 4.34 -6.00
CA ALA A 125 8.95 2.94 -5.88
C ALA A 125 8.65 2.50 -4.44
N ALA A 126 9.32 3.10 -3.45
CA ALA A 126 9.06 2.85 -2.03
C ALA A 126 7.82 3.59 -1.51
N SER A 127 7.52 4.77 -2.04
CA SER A 127 6.42 5.61 -1.57
C SER A 127 5.07 5.23 -2.19
N TRP A 128 5.01 4.90 -3.47
CA TRP A 128 3.77 4.61 -4.19
C TRP A 128 2.92 3.47 -3.61
N PRO A 129 3.49 2.32 -3.23
CA PRO A 129 2.71 1.25 -2.58
C PRO A 129 2.06 1.69 -1.28
N VAL A 130 2.76 2.50 -0.48
CA VAL A 130 2.24 3.03 0.79
C VAL A 130 1.12 4.04 0.53
N ALA A 131 1.32 4.96 -0.41
CA ALA A 131 0.29 5.93 -0.80
C ALA A 131 -0.98 5.25 -1.31
N ALA A 132 -0.84 4.23 -2.16
CA ALA A 132 -1.96 3.48 -2.72
C ALA A 132 -2.69 2.66 -1.65
N ALA A 133 -1.95 2.01 -0.75
CA ALA A 133 -2.54 1.25 0.35
C ALA A 133 -3.39 2.15 1.25
N ILE A 134 -2.88 3.33 1.64
CA ILE A 134 -3.65 4.29 2.44
C ILE A 134 -4.87 4.81 1.66
N ARG A 135 -4.72 5.11 0.37
CA ARG A 135 -5.81 5.65 -0.46
C ARG A 135 -6.97 4.68 -0.62
N HIS A 136 -6.68 3.40 -0.85
CA HIS A 136 -7.66 2.41 -1.24
C HIS A 136 -8.13 1.51 -0.10
N PHE A 137 -7.35 1.41 0.98
CA PHE A 137 -7.58 0.46 2.08
C PHE A 137 -7.45 1.14 3.46
N ARG A 138 -7.74 2.44 3.54
CA ARG A 138 -7.63 3.23 4.78
C ARG A 138 -8.38 2.57 5.95
N ASP A 139 -9.55 2.01 5.68
CA ASP A 139 -10.40 1.35 6.69
C ASP A 139 -9.66 0.19 7.39
N GLU A 140 -8.79 -0.52 6.66
CA GLU A 140 -8.00 -1.61 7.23
C GLU A 140 -6.91 -1.08 8.18
N PHE A 141 -6.27 0.04 7.83
CA PHE A 141 -5.32 0.72 8.72
C PHE A 141 -6.01 1.22 9.99
N GLU A 142 -7.17 1.85 9.85
CA GLU A 142 -7.98 2.34 11.00
C GLU A 142 -8.42 1.18 11.89
N TYR A 143 -8.78 0.04 11.30
CA TYR A 143 -9.09 -1.17 12.06
C TYR A 143 -7.90 -1.64 12.92
N HIS A 144 -6.68 -1.66 12.36
CA HIS A 144 -5.49 -2.05 13.09
C HIS A 144 -5.19 -1.12 14.28
N VAL A 145 -5.41 0.18 14.11
CA VAL A 145 -5.23 1.16 15.18
C VAL A 145 -6.32 1.02 16.25
N ARG A 146 -7.57 0.85 15.84
CA ARG A 146 -8.73 0.79 16.74
C ARG A 146 -8.84 -0.51 17.54
N PHE A 147 -8.37 -1.63 16.98
CA PHE A 147 -8.48 -2.95 17.59
C PHE A 147 -7.11 -3.65 17.77
N PRO A 148 -6.19 -3.07 18.54
CA PRO A 148 -4.81 -3.56 18.66
C PRO A 148 -4.72 -5.00 19.18
N GLU A 149 -5.64 -5.42 20.05
CA GLU A 149 -5.63 -6.79 20.60
C GLU A 149 -6.00 -7.86 19.56
N LYS A 150 -6.78 -7.48 18.54
CA LYS A 150 -7.15 -8.40 17.46
C LYS A 150 -6.01 -8.62 16.47
N VAL A 151 -5.13 -7.64 16.28
CA VAL A 151 -4.04 -7.70 15.30
C VAL A 151 -2.74 -8.30 15.85
N LYS A 152 -2.49 -8.24 17.15
CA LYS A 152 -1.28 -8.78 17.80
C LYS A 152 -0.99 -10.25 17.47
N ASN A 153 -1.98 -11.06 17.20
CA ASN A 153 -1.84 -12.50 16.98
C ASN A 153 -1.45 -12.90 15.54
N ARG A 154 -1.09 -11.98 14.68
CA ARG A 154 -0.61 -12.20 13.29
C ARG A 154 -1.51 -13.00 12.36
N ASN A 155 -2.60 -13.61 12.85
CA ASN A 155 -3.52 -14.48 12.11
C ASN A 155 -4.94 -13.89 12.03
N HIS A 156 -5.06 -12.59 12.23
CA HIS A 156 -6.34 -11.91 12.39
C HIS A 156 -7.25 -12.00 11.15
N PHE A 157 -6.71 -12.26 9.96
CA PHE A 157 -7.50 -12.46 8.74
C PHE A 157 -7.43 -13.89 8.17
N VAL A 158 -6.66 -14.81 8.76
CA VAL A 158 -6.50 -16.17 8.22
C VAL A 158 -7.81 -16.95 8.20
N ASN A 159 -8.71 -16.67 9.15
CA ASN A 159 -9.94 -17.42 9.33
C ASN A 159 -11.20 -16.72 8.81
N GLU A 160 -11.15 -15.40 8.65
CA GLU A 160 -12.29 -14.60 8.18
C GLU A 160 -11.85 -13.47 7.26
N PRO A 161 -12.57 -13.22 6.15
CA PRO A 161 -12.33 -12.08 5.29
C PRO A 161 -12.48 -10.75 6.03
N PHE A 162 -11.64 -9.77 5.72
CA PHE A 162 -11.69 -8.43 6.33
C PHE A 162 -13.07 -7.77 6.19
N SER A 163 -13.75 -7.98 5.06
CA SER A 163 -15.10 -7.48 4.82
C SER A 163 -16.11 -7.98 5.87
N LYS A 164 -15.96 -9.21 6.38
CA LYS A 164 -16.81 -9.73 7.47
C LYS A 164 -16.43 -9.17 8.82
N VAL A 165 -15.13 -8.93 9.03
CA VAL A 165 -14.62 -8.36 10.28
C VAL A 165 -15.12 -6.92 10.47
N LEU A 166 -15.20 -6.12 9.42
CA LEU A 166 -15.77 -4.77 9.47
C LEU A 166 -17.25 -4.78 9.86
N THR A 167 -18.05 -5.67 9.27
CA THR A 167 -19.50 -5.72 9.51
C THR A 167 -19.88 -6.27 10.88
N SER A 168 -19.02 -7.04 11.54
CA SER A 168 -19.28 -7.62 12.87
C SER A 168 -18.99 -6.66 14.03
N ASN A 169 -18.43 -5.47 13.77
CA ASN A 169 -18.02 -4.50 14.79
C ASN A 169 -18.77 -3.16 14.69
N VAL A 170 -19.90 -3.11 13.93
CA VAL A 170 -20.83 -1.99 13.84
C VAL A 170 -22.03 -2.18 14.73
#